data_a2f93551121c198816b45cc878c7140c
#
_entry.id   a2f93551121c198816b45cc878c7140c
#
_cell.length_a   1.000
_cell.length_b   1.000
_cell.length_c   1.000
_cell.angle_alpha   90.00
_cell.angle_beta   90.00
_cell.angle_gamma   90.00
#
_symmetry.space_group_name_H-M   'P 1'
#
loop_
_entity.id
_entity.type
_entity.pdbx_description
1 polymer ?
#
loop_
_entity_poly.entity_id
_entity_poly.type
_entity_poly.pdbx_seq_one_letter_code
_entity_poly.pdbx_strand_id
1 'polypeptide(L)'
;AFPALKGRLRFLPKHIFAVKSVDSVKTSLLGRRVFLKSGADIVIEKTEALTVIDVNTGKSAASYKEVNFEAAEEIMRQLRLREIGGIILCDFIGMERCDGEALTAYMRELALRDPSHPEIPGMTALGLMEIARKRS
;
A
#
# COMPACT_ATOMS: atom_id res chain seq x y z
N ALA A 1 -12.19 -2.69 -17.39
CA ALA A 1 -12.08 -3.76 -16.39
C ALA A 1 -11.27 -3.34 -15.19
N PHE A 2 -10.11 -2.77 -15.43
CA PHE A 2 -9.23 -2.34 -14.33
C PHE A 2 -9.85 -1.24 -13.47
N PRO A 3 -10.39 -0.15 -14.05
CA PRO A 3 -11.04 0.87 -13.21
C PRO A 3 -12.23 0.33 -12.43
N ALA A 4 -12.98 -0.59 -13.01
CA ALA A 4 -14.11 -1.19 -12.34
C ALA A 4 -13.66 -2.04 -11.15
N LEU A 5 -12.59 -2.80 -11.33
CA LEU A 5 -12.01 -3.61 -10.25
C LEU A 5 -11.52 -2.72 -9.11
N LYS A 6 -10.82 -1.66 -9.48
CA LYS A 6 -10.30 -0.70 -8.49
C LYS A 6 -11.46 -0.04 -7.73
N GLY A 7 -12.54 0.30 -8.43
CA GLY A 7 -13.73 0.83 -7.81
C GLY A 7 -14.37 -0.15 -6.83
N ARG A 8 -14.41 -1.42 -7.19
CA ARG A 8 -14.93 -2.46 -6.30
C ARG A 8 -14.12 -2.59 -5.03
N LEU A 9 -12.79 -2.58 -5.15
CA LEU A 9 -11.90 -2.69 -4.00
C LEU A 9 -12.09 -1.53 -3.04
N ARG A 10 -12.33 -0.34 -3.56
CA ARG A 10 -12.60 0.82 -2.71
C ARG A 10 -13.96 0.77 -2.07
N PHE A 11 -14.94 0.28 -2.78
CA PHE A 11 -16.30 0.22 -2.31
C PHE A 11 -16.49 -0.80 -1.18
N LEU A 12 -15.95 -2.00 -1.37
CA LEU A 12 -16.04 -3.07 -0.38
C LEU A 12 -15.42 -2.70 0.97
N PRO A 13 -14.20 -2.13 1.01
CA PRO A 13 -13.63 -1.72 2.29
C PRO A 13 -14.49 -0.71 3.03
N LYS A 14 -15.08 0.24 2.34
CA LYS A 14 -15.97 1.21 2.98
C LYS A 14 -17.16 0.55 3.62
N HIS A 15 -17.74 -0.41 2.94
CA HIS A 15 -18.88 -1.15 3.47
C HIS A 15 -18.49 -1.95 4.72
N ILE A 16 -17.34 -2.60 4.67
CA ILE A 16 -16.83 -3.37 5.79
C ILE A 16 -16.56 -2.48 6.99
N PHE A 17 -15.98 -1.31 6.77
CA PHE A 17 -15.72 -0.35 7.84
C PHE A 17 -17.00 0.17 8.47
N ALA A 18 -18.04 0.38 7.68
CA ALA A 18 -19.33 0.80 8.21
C ALA A 18 -19.92 -0.25 9.13
N VAL A 19 -19.77 -1.53 8.78
CA VAL A 19 -20.26 -2.63 9.61
C VAL A 19 -19.44 -2.76 10.89
N LYS A 20 -18.15 -2.50 10.82
CA LYS A 20 -17.23 -2.61 11.95
C LYS A 20 -16.91 -1.24 12.55
N SER A 21 -17.91 -0.44 12.80
CA SER A 21 -17.73 0.94 13.25
C SER A 21 -16.89 1.07 14.52
N VAL A 22 -17.02 0.14 15.45
CA VAL A 22 -16.25 0.17 16.71
C VAL A 22 -14.76 -0.06 16.42
N ASP A 23 -14.46 -1.02 15.56
CA ASP A 23 -13.10 -1.29 15.16
C ASP A 23 -12.52 -0.14 14.33
N SER A 24 -13.38 0.54 13.57
CA SER A 24 -12.98 1.70 12.79
C SER A 24 -12.43 2.83 13.65
N VAL A 25 -12.97 3.02 14.84
CA VAL A 25 -12.48 4.06 15.75
C VAL A 25 -11.05 3.78 16.13
N LYS A 26 -10.71 2.54 16.47
CA LYS A 26 -9.34 2.16 16.79
C LYS A 26 -8.43 2.32 15.57
N THR A 27 -8.91 1.92 14.41
CA THR A 27 -8.16 2.05 13.16
C THR A 27 -7.90 3.52 12.86
N SER A 28 -8.85 4.39 13.12
CA SER A 28 -8.69 5.83 12.93
C SER A 28 -7.59 6.39 13.83
N LEU A 29 -7.48 5.90 15.07
CA LEU A 29 -6.41 6.34 15.97
C LEU A 29 -5.04 5.90 15.48
N LEU A 30 -4.95 4.72 14.86
CA LEU A 30 -3.73 4.25 14.24
C LEU A 30 -3.46 4.93 12.89
N GLY A 31 -4.50 5.54 12.35
CA GLY A 31 -4.41 6.26 11.09
C GLY A 31 -4.48 5.36 9.87
N ARG A 32 -5.58 5.44 9.14
CA ARG A 32 -5.73 4.83 7.83
C ARG A 32 -4.83 5.54 6.82
N ARG A 33 -4.76 6.85 6.96
CA ARG A 33 -3.95 7.72 6.12
C ARG A 33 -2.67 8.06 6.85
N VAL A 34 -1.56 7.84 6.19
CA VAL A 34 -0.23 8.17 6.72
C VAL A 34 0.39 9.21 5.83
N PHE A 35 0.77 10.35 6.42
CA PHE A 35 1.40 11.42 5.67
C PHE A 35 2.90 11.19 5.57
N LEU A 36 3.46 11.50 4.41
CA LEU A 36 4.88 11.39 4.14
C LEU A 36 5.53 12.76 4.31
N LYS A 37 6.84 12.78 4.48
CA LYS A 37 7.58 14.02 4.69
C LYS A 37 7.41 15.03 3.57
N SER A 38 7.29 14.55 2.34
CA SER A 38 7.13 15.42 1.17
C SER A 38 5.75 16.08 1.08
N GLY A 39 4.79 15.62 1.88
CA GLY A 39 3.41 16.08 1.78
C GLY A 39 2.51 15.13 1.00
N ALA A 40 3.07 14.07 0.45
CA ALA A 40 2.30 12.99 -0.13
C ALA A 40 1.67 12.16 1.00
N ASP A 41 0.85 11.19 0.65
CA ASP A 41 0.25 10.33 1.67
C ASP A 41 -0.04 8.95 1.10
N ILE A 42 -0.20 7.99 2.00
CA ILE A 42 -0.66 6.65 1.66
C ILE A 42 -1.93 6.37 2.45
N VAL A 43 -2.83 5.60 1.86
CA VAL A 43 -4.07 5.19 2.51
C VAL A 43 -4.10 3.68 2.57
N ILE A 44 -4.19 3.13 3.78
CA ILE A 44 -4.15 1.70 4.02
C ILE A 44 -5.57 1.22 4.33
N GLU A 45 -6.09 0.34 3.48
CA GLU A 45 -7.42 -0.22 3.65
C GLU A 45 -7.32 -1.74 3.75
N LYS A 46 -7.72 -2.27 4.89
CA LYS A 46 -7.63 -3.69 5.18
C LYS A 46 -9.00 -4.33 5.05
N THR A 47 -9.07 -5.41 4.27
CA THR A 47 -10.30 -6.22 4.15
C THR A 47 -10.03 -7.61 4.70
N GLU A 48 -11.04 -8.46 4.71
CA GLU A 48 -10.84 -9.85 5.13
C GLU A 48 -9.93 -10.62 4.20
N ALA A 49 -9.98 -10.30 2.91
CA ALA A 49 -9.22 -11.03 1.90
C ALA A 49 -7.80 -10.51 1.70
N LEU A 50 -7.64 -9.18 1.75
CA LEU A 50 -6.35 -8.57 1.45
C LEU A 50 -6.28 -7.14 1.97
N THR A 51 -5.11 -6.54 1.85
CA THR A 51 -4.90 -5.14 2.20
C THR A 51 -4.60 -4.38 0.91
N VAL A 52 -5.20 -3.20 0.75
CA VAL A 52 -4.96 -2.33 -0.40
C VAL A 52 -4.35 -1.03 0.11
N ILE A 53 -3.32 -0.57 -0.56
CA ILE A 53 -2.65 0.67 -0.21
C ILE A 53 -2.61 1.59 -1.43
N ASP A 54 -3.21 2.78 -1.29
CA ASP A 54 -3.18 3.82 -2.30
C ASP A 54 -2.09 4.82 -1.98
N VAL A 55 -1.38 5.28 -3.00
CA VAL A 55 -0.37 6.33 -2.86
C VAL A 55 -0.90 7.59 -3.53
N ASN A 56 -0.90 8.69 -2.82
CA ASN A 56 -1.40 9.97 -3.32
C ASN A 56 -0.32 11.05 -3.23
N THR A 57 -0.26 11.90 -4.23
CA THR A 57 0.71 13.00 -4.23
C THR A 57 0.41 14.04 -3.15
N GLY A 58 -0.88 14.20 -2.82
CA GLY A 58 -1.28 15.18 -1.82
C GLY A 58 -0.74 16.56 -2.16
N LYS A 59 -0.05 17.17 -1.20
CA LYS A 59 0.55 18.49 -1.36
C LYS A 59 2.03 18.43 -1.73
N SER A 60 2.53 17.26 -2.13
CA SER A 60 3.94 17.09 -2.47
C SER A 60 4.27 17.78 -3.78
N ALA A 61 5.40 18.47 -3.81
CA ALA A 61 5.97 19.01 -5.04
C ALA A 61 6.98 18.06 -5.68
N ALA A 62 7.23 16.93 -5.05
CA ALA A 62 8.17 15.93 -5.55
C ALA A 62 7.62 15.23 -6.78
N SER A 63 8.50 14.67 -7.60
CA SER A 63 8.10 13.89 -8.77
C SER A 63 7.37 12.61 -8.34
N TYR A 64 6.58 12.04 -9.24
CA TYR A 64 5.89 10.79 -8.98
C TYR A 64 6.86 9.68 -8.57
N LYS A 65 8.02 9.64 -9.23
CA LYS A 65 9.03 8.65 -8.92
C LYS A 65 9.53 8.80 -7.47
N GLU A 66 9.84 10.03 -7.07
CA GLU A 66 10.30 10.29 -5.71
C GLU A 66 9.23 9.94 -4.68
N VAL A 67 7.97 10.31 -4.97
CA VAL A 67 6.86 9.99 -4.08
C VAL A 67 6.70 8.48 -3.94
N ASN A 68 6.80 7.74 -5.05
CA ASN A 68 6.66 6.29 -5.02
C ASN A 68 7.76 5.62 -4.19
N PHE A 69 9.00 6.08 -4.31
CA PHE A 69 10.10 5.53 -3.51
C PHE A 69 9.93 5.86 -2.04
N GLU A 70 9.53 7.08 -1.73
CA GLU A 70 9.24 7.49 -0.36
C GLU A 70 8.08 6.66 0.22
N ALA A 71 7.03 6.47 -0.57
CA ALA A 71 5.87 5.68 -0.17
C ALA A 71 6.26 4.22 0.07
N ALA A 72 7.13 3.67 -0.77
CA ALA A 72 7.58 2.29 -0.61
C ALA A 72 8.23 2.06 0.76
N GLU A 73 9.09 2.97 1.19
CA GLU A 73 9.71 2.88 2.51
C GLU A 73 8.68 2.91 3.61
N GLU A 74 7.74 3.84 3.53
CA GLU A 74 6.73 3.97 4.57
C GLU A 74 5.76 2.80 4.56
N ILE A 75 5.41 2.29 3.39
CA ILE A 75 4.55 1.10 3.29
C ILE A 75 5.18 -0.07 4.02
N MET A 76 6.44 -0.36 3.72
CA MET A 76 7.12 -1.49 4.37
C MET A 76 7.22 -1.29 5.87
N ARG A 77 7.46 -0.07 6.31
CA ARG A 77 7.49 0.26 7.73
C ARG A 77 6.14 0.03 8.38
N GLN A 78 5.05 0.49 7.75
CA GLN A 78 3.70 0.32 8.28
C GLN A 78 3.27 -1.15 8.34
N LEU A 79 3.67 -1.94 7.36
CA LEU A 79 3.37 -3.38 7.39
C LEU A 79 3.96 -4.04 8.63
N ARG A 80 5.18 -3.66 9.00
CA ARG A 80 5.82 -4.17 10.22
C ARG A 80 5.14 -3.64 11.48
N LEU A 81 4.94 -2.33 11.56
CA LEU A 81 4.37 -1.69 12.74
C LEU A 81 2.97 -2.20 13.06
N ARG A 82 2.18 -2.44 12.03
CA ARG A 82 0.78 -2.88 12.18
C ARG A 82 0.63 -4.39 12.08
N GLU A 83 1.74 -5.10 11.87
CA GLU A 83 1.74 -6.55 11.73
C GLU A 83 0.76 -7.03 10.67
N ILE A 84 0.75 -6.34 9.53
CA ILE A 84 -0.12 -6.68 8.42
C ILE A 84 0.48 -7.86 7.66
N GLY A 85 -0.27 -8.95 7.59
CA GLY A 85 0.13 -10.13 6.84
C GLY A 85 -0.86 -10.45 5.74
N GLY A 86 -0.54 -11.45 4.93
CA GLY A 86 -1.36 -11.88 3.81
C GLY A 86 -0.98 -11.14 2.54
N ILE A 87 -1.94 -10.99 1.65
CA ILE A 87 -1.73 -10.33 0.36
C ILE A 87 -1.93 -8.83 0.51
N ILE A 88 -0.97 -8.05 0.02
CA ILE A 88 -1.05 -6.60 0.01
C ILE A 88 -0.89 -6.13 -1.43
N LEU A 89 -1.77 -5.26 -1.89
CA LEU A 89 -1.69 -4.65 -3.22
C LEU A 89 -1.48 -3.16 -3.07
N CYS A 90 -0.43 -2.64 -3.70
CA CYS A 90 -0.08 -1.22 -3.63
C CYS A 90 -0.31 -0.57 -4.98
N ASP A 91 -1.04 0.54 -4.98
CA ASP A 91 -1.34 1.32 -6.17
C ASP A 91 -0.45 2.56 -6.18
N PHE A 92 0.72 2.44 -6.83
CA PHE A 92 1.66 3.55 -6.95
C PHE A 92 1.24 4.50 -8.07
N ILE A 93 1.76 5.71 -8.03
CA ILE A 93 1.36 6.78 -8.94
C ILE A 93 2.09 6.69 -10.27
N GLY A 94 1.33 6.85 -11.36
CA GLY A 94 1.89 7.07 -12.70
C GLY A 94 2.99 6.10 -13.10
N MET A 95 2.80 4.82 -12.84
CA MET A 95 3.83 3.81 -13.08
C MET A 95 4.01 3.52 -14.55
N GLU A 96 5.20 3.81 -15.06
CA GLU A 96 5.65 3.35 -16.36
C GLU A 96 6.51 2.11 -16.14
N ARG A 97 6.75 1.33 -17.22
CA ARG A 97 7.43 0.03 -17.10
C ARG A 97 8.77 0.11 -16.38
N CYS A 98 9.63 1.02 -16.80
CA CYS A 98 10.96 1.12 -16.21
C CYS A 98 10.92 1.52 -14.75
N ASP A 99 9.96 2.38 -14.39
CA ASP A 99 9.78 2.80 -13.01
C ASP A 99 9.25 1.65 -12.16
N GLY A 100 8.41 0.80 -12.76
CA GLY A 100 7.90 -0.38 -12.08
C GLY A 100 9.00 -1.36 -11.71
N GLU A 101 9.95 -1.59 -12.62
CA GLU A 101 11.07 -2.49 -12.36
C GLU A 101 11.98 -1.94 -11.27
N ALA A 102 12.31 -0.65 -11.34
CA ALA A 102 13.16 -0.01 -10.34
C ALA A 102 12.50 -0.03 -8.97
N LEU A 103 11.21 0.26 -8.92
CA LEU A 103 10.46 0.26 -7.67
C LEU A 103 10.35 -1.15 -7.09
N THR A 104 10.13 -2.15 -7.94
CA THR A 104 10.08 -3.55 -7.50
C THR A 104 11.41 -3.96 -6.89
N ALA A 105 12.51 -3.61 -7.52
CA ALA A 105 13.83 -3.91 -7.00
C ALA A 105 14.07 -3.26 -5.64
N TYR A 106 13.63 -2.02 -5.50
CA TYR A 106 13.76 -1.30 -4.23
C TYR A 106 12.90 -1.94 -3.14
N MET A 107 11.68 -2.32 -3.47
CA MET A 107 10.79 -3.01 -2.52
C MET A 107 11.40 -4.32 -2.05
N ARG A 108 12.02 -5.08 -2.97
CA ARG A 108 12.69 -6.33 -2.61
C ARG A 108 13.88 -6.08 -1.68
N GLU A 109 14.59 -5.01 -1.91
CA GLU A 109 15.69 -4.62 -1.03
C GLU A 109 15.19 -4.28 0.37
N LEU A 110 14.11 -3.52 0.45
CA LEU A 110 13.47 -3.20 1.73
C LEU A 110 12.95 -4.46 2.43
N ALA A 111 12.42 -5.40 1.66
CA ALA A 111 11.90 -6.66 2.20
C ALA A 111 12.97 -7.47 2.90
N LEU A 112 14.22 -7.38 2.46
CA LEU A 112 15.31 -8.10 3.12
C LEU A 112 15.54 -7.63 4.55
N ARG A 113 15.12 -6.41 4.87
CA ARG A 113 15.26 -5.85 6.21
C ARG A 113 14.12 -6.22 7.13
N ASP A 114 13.05 -6.80 6.59
CA ASP A 114 11.89 -7.21 7.36
C ASP A 114 12.11 -8.62 7.90
N PRO A 115 12.01 -8.84 9.21
CA PRO A 115 12.18 -10.18 9.78
C PRO A 115 11.22 -11.21 9.22
N SER A 116 10.06 -10.80 8.72
CA SER A 116 9.09 -11.71 8.11
C SER A 116 9.46 -12.11 6.69
N HIS A 117 10.49 -11.49 6.11
CA HIS A 117 10.96 -11.77 4.75
C HIS A 117 9.81 -11.83 3.73
N PRO A 118 9.07 -10.72 3.55
CA PRO A 118 7.97 -10.73 2.60
C PRO A 118 8.45 -10.98 1.18
N GLU A 119 7.58 -11.61 0.40
CA GLU A 119 7.86 -11.84 -1.02
C GLU A 119 7.26 -10.70 -1.82
N ILE A 120 7.99 -10.24 -2.82
CA ILE A 120 7.55 -9.20 -3.74
C ILE A 120 7.55 -9.78 -5.14
N PRO A 121 6.46 -10.45 -5.56
CA PRO A 121 6.39 -11.00 -6.92
C PRO A 121 6.57 -9.94 -7.99
N GLY A 122 6.13 -8.72 -7.71
CA GLY A 122 6.30 -7.60 -8.61
C GLY A 122 4.99 -6.97 -8.99
N MET A 123 4.99 -6.29 -10.13
CA MET A 123 3.78 -5.64 -10.63
C MET A 123 2.84 -6.65 -11.25
N THR A 124 1.55 -6.53 -10.96
CA THR A 124 0.54 -7.34 -11.61
C THR A 124 0.27 -6.81 -13.01
N ALA A 125 -0.48 -7.59 -13.80
CA ALA A 125 -0.89 -7.16 -15.14
C ALA A 125 -1.72 -5.88 -15.11
N LEU A 126 -2.38 -5.61 -13.99
CA LEU A 126 -3.19 -4.42 -13.82
C LEU A 126 -2.42 -3.22 -13.27
N GLY A 127 -1.12 -3.38 -13.06
CA GLY A 127 -0.28 -2.28 -12.62
C GLY A 127 -0.23 -2.06 -11.12
N LEU A 128 -0.59 -3.07 -10.34
CA LEU A 128 -0.50 -3.00 -8.88
C LEU A 128 0.72 -3.77 -8.40
N MET A 129 1.42 -3.23 -7.40
CA MET A 129 2.54 -3.93 -6.79
C MET A 129 2.02 -4.96 -5.78
N GLU A 130 2.46 -6.18 -5.92
CA GLU A 130 2.02 -7.28 -5.07
C GLU A 130 3.04 -7.59 -4.00
N ILE A 131 2.58 -7.77 -2.77
CA ILE A 131 3.39 -8.14 -1.61
C ILE A 131 2.70 -9.28 -0.90
N ALA A 132 3.45 -10.31 -0.54
CA ALA A 132 2.96 -11.39 0.29
C ALA A 132 3.79 -11.42 1.57
N ARG A 133 3.17 -11.15 2.71
CA ARG A 133 3.86 -11.08 3.99
C ARG A 133 3.22 -12.05 4.97
N LYS A 134 4.04 -12.80 5.68
CA LYS A 134 3.53 -13.73 6.69
C LYS A 134 2.97 -12.96 7.89
N ARG A 135 1.90 -13.48 8.44
CA ARG A 135 1.39 -12.96 9.70
C ARG A 135 2.31 -13.40 10.83
N SER A 136 2.61 -12.49 11.69
CA SER A 136 3.41 -12.79 12.86
C SER A 136 2.58 -13.36 13.98
#